data_5a68458b5458648276627844af76a325
#
_entry.id   5a68458b5458648276627844af76a325
#
_cell.length_a   1.000
_cell.length_b   1.000
_cell.length_c   1.000
_cell.angle_alpha   90.00
_cell.angle_beta   90.00
_cell.angle_gamma   90.00
#
_symmetry.space_group_name_H-M   'P 1'
#
loop_
_entity.id
_entity.type
_entity.pdbx_description
1 polymer ?
#
loop_
_entity_poly.entity_id
_entity_poly.type
_entity_poly.pdbx_seq_one_letter_code
_entity_poly.pdbx_strand_id
1 'polypeptide(L)'
;MRPELIEGFLETGIISPARMRVVDENAVALGVTELQLMESAGQALADKALAVSPKRVLVLCGKGNNGGDGMVAARHLQRGVRTGVCFLNSGKRSGACEHQFAALKRCRVTLHPFQCRDDLLAMGSLFENADVIIDALLGIGATGSLQDPLSTCVVMANASKAQIIAADVPTPGMRADRICAFHRAKIQGSSVVDIGIPLEAECCVGPGELTLLPARGHKAHKGAGGEVLVIGGGPYQGAPYLAGLGALRAGADIVRIASPVFEPIPDLIYERLDGERISEKHIEQLIVLARRADAVICGNGLGTGSHEVICAIAPHCKKAVIDADALRLPLPVAKNETLYTPHAGEFTRITGIKLSDDTKERALAAKGAGIQGTVLLKGCIDIITDGKRVRFNRTGDPAMTVGGTGDVLAGIAGALLCQLPAFDAACIAAYVNGRAGEIVAAERGEGMLASDLVDRIPAELFRNGG
;
A
#
# COMPACT_ATOMS: atom_id res chain seq x y z
N MET A 1 -5.53 -1.12 19.73
CA MET A 1 -6.92 -0.89 19.23
C MET A 1 -7.64 -2.22 19.45
N ARG A 2 -8.88 -2.22 19.93
CA ARG A 2 -9.61 -3.48 20.11
C ARG A 2 -10.02 -4.03 18.74
N PRO A 3 -9.97 -5.36 18.50
CA PRO A 3 -10.33 -5.96 17.21
C PRO A 3 -11.71 -5.54 16.70
N GLU A 4 -12.70 -5.43 17.59
CA GLU A 4 -14.07 -5.01 17.30
C GLU A 4 -14.16 -3.60 16.66
N LEU A 5 -13.13 -2.76 16.84
CA LEU A 5 -13.06 -1.42 16.26
C LEU A 5 -12.72 -1.44 14.78
N ILE A 6 -12.00 -2.46 14.32
CA ILE A 6 -11.40 -2.53 12.98
C ILE A 6 -12.29 -3.34 12.02
N GLU A 7 -12.97 -4.39 12.49
CA GLU A 7 -13.78 -5.29 11.65
C GLU A 7 -14.80 -4.55 10.76
N GLY A 8 -15.40 -3.49 11.27
CA GLY A 8 -16.37 -2.68 10.51
C GLY A 8 -15.79 -1.88 9.34
N PHE A 9 -14.46 -1.88 9.16
CA PHE A 9 -13.75 -1.14 8.11
C PHE A 9 -12.98 -2.04 7.15
N LEU A 10 -13.06 -3.36 7.30
CA LEU A 10 -12.53 -4.30 6.31
C LEU A 10 -13.20 -4.07 4.95
N GLU A 11 -12.39 -4.03 3.92
CA GLU A 11 -12.92 -3.99 2.56
C GLU A 11 -13.55 -5.35 2.21
N THR A 12 -14.64 -5.32 1.48
CA THR A 12 -15.32 -6.53 1.00
C THR A 12 -14.99 -6.79 -0.47
N GLY A 13 -15.26 -8.03 -0.93
CA GLY A 13 -15.07 -8.40 -2.31
C GLY A 13 -13.65 -8.85 -2.65
N ILE A 14 -13.29 -8.68 -3.93
CA ILE A 14 -12.02 -9.14 -4.49
C ILE A 14 -10.90 -8.16 -4.11
N ILE A 15 -9.79 -8.70 -3.58
CA ILE A 15 -8.59 -7.92 -3.32
C ILE A 15 -7.67 -7.90 -4.55
N SER A 16 -7.10 -6.71 -4.86
CA SER A 16 -6.13 -6.61 -5.94
C SER A 16 -4.77 -7.20 -5.55
N PRO A 17 -3.96 -7.67 -6.54
CA PRO A 17 -2.61 -8.16 -6.26
C PRO A 17 -1.71 -7.15 -5.55
N ALA A 18 -1.81 -5.87 -5.93
CA ALA A 18 -1.05 -4.80 -5.29
C ALA A 18 -1.46 -4.62 -3.83
N ARG A 19 -2.76 -4.62 -3.54
CA ARG A 19 -3.26 -4.49 -2.15
C ARG A 19 -2.92 -5.73 -1.32
N MET A 20 -2.97 -6.95 -1.90
CA MET A 20 -2.57 -8.16 -1.16
C MET A 20 -1.10 -8.10 -0.74
N ARG A 21 -0.21 -7.63 -1.64
CA ARG A 21 1.20 -7.42 -1.30
C ARG A 21 1.40 -6.46 -0.13
N VAL A 22 0.64 -5.36 -0.10
CA VAL A 22 0.63 -4.43 1.04
C VAL A 22 0.28 -5.16 2.34
N VAL A 23 -0.78 -5.96 2.31
CA VAL A 23 -1.26 -6.70 3.50
C VAL A 23 -0.23 -7.73 3.97
N ASP A 24 0.40 -8.46 3.05
CA ASP A 24 1.44 -9.44 3.38
C ASP A 24 2.65 -8.77 4.06
N GLU A 25 3.14 -7.67 3.52
CA GLU A 25 4.25 -6.90 4.11
C GLU A 25 3.88 -6.31 5.47
N ASN A 26 2.66 -5.82 5.63
CA ASN A 26 2.17 -5.33 6.90
C ASN A 26 2.06 -6.46 7.94
N ALA A 27 1.63 -7.66 7.54
CA ALA A 27 1.58 -8.83 8.42
C ALA A 27 2.98 -9.21 8.92
N VAL A 28 3.97 -9.19 8.02
CA VAL A 28 5.38 -9.43 8.38
C VAL A 28 5.88 -8.39 9.37
N ALA A 29 5.59 -7.11 9.14
CA ALA A 29 5.97 -6.03 10.05
C ALA A 29 5.29 -6.14 11.44
N LEU A 30 4.11 -6.75 11.51
CA LEU A 30 3.42 -7.06 12.76
C LEU A 30 3.96 -8.33 13.46
N GLY A 31 4.96 -9.02 12.88
CA GLY A 31 5.63 -10.16 13.47
C GLY A 31 5.10 -11.52 13.01
N VAL A 32 4.17 -11.58 12.05
CA VAL A 32 3.72 -12.83 11.43
C VAL A 32 4.60 -13.13 10.22
N THR A 33 5.54 -14.03 10.40
CA THR A 33 6.56 -14.34 9.38
C THR A 33 5.95 -14.97 8.12
N GLU A 34 6.61 -14.78 6.97
CA GLU A 34 6.23 -15.41 5.71
C GLU A 34 6.11 -16.95 5.82
N LEU A 35 7.01 -17.57 6.61
CA LEU A 35 6.98 -19.03 6.87
C LEU A 35 5.74 -19.45 7.68
N GLN A 36 5.27 -18.64 8.62
CA GLN A 36 4.04 -18.93 9.38
C GLN A 36 2.82 -18.83 8.48
N LEU A 37 2.73 -17.78 7.65
CA LEU A 37 1.63 -17.63 6.68
C LEU A 37 1.63 -18.79 5.67
N MET A 38 2.80 -19.18 5.15
CA MET A 38 2.97 -20.30 4.23
C MET A 38 2.58 -21.64 4.88
N GLU A 39 2.91 -21.85 6.16
CA GLU A 39 2.51 -23.06 6.90
C GLU A 39 0.97 -23.15 7.01
N SER A 40 0.31 -22.04 7.38
CA SER A 40 -1.14 -21.98 7.49
C SER A 40 -1.82 -22.18 6.12
N ALA A 41 -1.30 -21.55 5.06
CA ALA A 41 -1.82 -21.68 3.70
C ALA A 41 -1.71 -23.13 3.20
N GLY A 42 -0.56 -23.73 3.34
CA GLY A 42 -0.33 -25.12 2.91
C GLY A 42 -1.13 -26.14 3.69
N GLN A 43 -1.34 -25.93 5.01
CA GLN A 43 -2.21 -26.78 5.82
C GLN A 43 -3.66 -26.65 5.33
N ALA A 44 -4.18 -25.44 5.16
CA ALA A 44 -5.53 -25.23 4.67
C ALA A 44 -5.75 -25.86 3.27
N LEU A 45 -4.75 -25.79 2.40
CA LEU A 45 -4.77 -26.42 1.09
C LEU A 45 -4.81 -27.94 1.18
N ALA A 46 -4.05 -28.56 2.10
CA ALA A 46 -4.09 -29.97 2.38
C ALA A 46 -5.48 -30.42 2.91
N ASP A 47 -6.08 -29.66 3.82
CA ASP A 47 -7.40 -29.94 4.37
C ASP A 47 -8.48 -29.89 3.28
N LYS A 48 -8.39 -28.93 2.34
CA LYS A 48 -9.29 -28.87 1.17
C LYS A 48 -9.14 -30.07 0.24
N ALA A 49 -7.92 -30.58 0.06
CA ALA A 49 -7.68 -31.78 -0.72
C ALA A 49 -8.20 -33.06 0.00
N LEU A 50 -8.00 -33.16 1.32
CA LEU A 50 -8.49 -34.29 2.12
C LEU A 50 -10.03 -34.37 2.20
N ALA A 51 -10.70 -33.24 2.08
CA ALA A 51 -12.18 -33.18 2.13
C ALA A 51 -12.87 -34.00 1.02
N VAL A 52 -12.17 -34.42 -0.03
CA VAL A 52 -12.68 -35.28 -1.09
C VAL A 52 -12.21 -36.75 -0.96
N SER A 53 -11.55 -37.08 0.15
CA SER A 53 -11.05 -38.44 0.47
C SER A 53 -10.21 -39.10 -0.65
N PRO A 54 -9.19 -38.42 -1.19
CA PRO A 54 -8.36 -38.94 -2.28
C PRO A 54 -7.49 -40.09 -1.79
N LYS A 55 -7.16 -41.03 -2.67
CA LYS A 55 -6.13 -42.06 -2.44
C LYS A 55 -4.74 -41.60 -2.90
N ARG A 56 -4.71 -40.75 -3.94
CA ARG A 56 -3.49 -40.24 -4.56
C ARG A 56 -3.61 -38.75 -4.86
N VAL A 57 -2.67 -37.98 -4.38
CA VAL A 57 -2.57 -36.55 -4.64
C VAL A 57 -1.25 -36.24 -5.36
N LEU A 58 -1.35 -35.48 -6.44
CA LEU A 58 -0.21 -34.90 -7.15
C LEU A 58 -0.17 -33.40 -6.88
N VAL A 59 0.93 -32.90 -6.36
CA VAL A 59 1.12 -31.46 -6.11
C VAL A 59 2.08 -30.91 -7.15
N LEU A 60 1.66 -29.87 -7.87
CA LEU A 60 2.45 -29.18 -8.89
C LEU A 60 3.04 -27.91 -8.27
N CYS A 61 4.35 -27.85 -8.09
CA CYS A 61 5.01 -26.74 -7.39
C CYS A 61 5.88 -25.89 -8.30
N GLY A 62 5.63 -24.58 -8.31
CA GLY A 62 6.51 -23.58 -8.88
C GLY A 62 7.69 -23.25 -7.96
N LYS A 63 8.38 -22.11 -8.26
CA LYS A 63 9.54 -21.63 -7.51
C LYS A 63 9.24 -20.48 -6.54
N GLY A 64 8.07 -19.87 -6.65
CA GLY A 64 7.61 -18.78 -5.78
C GLY A 64 6.94 -19.29 -4.52
N ASN A 65 6.37 -18.37 -3.76
CA ASN A 65 5.69 -18.67 -2.50
C ASN A 65 4.53 -19.65 -2.68
N ASN A 66 3.75 -19.54 -3.76
CA ASN A 66 2.68 -20.49 -4.08
C ASN A 66 3.21 -21.92 -4.17
N GLY A 67 4.42 -22.14 -4.78
CA GLY A 67 5.10 -23.43 -4.79
C GLY A 67 5.48 -23.89 -3.38
N GLY A 68 5.86 -22.96 -2.49
CA GLY A 68 6.11 -23.23 -1.09
C GLY A 68 4.84 -23.71 -0.35
N ASP A 69 3.70 -23.08 -0.59
CA ASP A 69 2.40 -23.48 -0.03
C ASP A 69 2.05 -24.93 -0.46
N GLY A 70 2.29 -25.26 -1.75
CA GLY A 70 2.14 -26.62 -2.28
C GLY A 70 3.06 -27.63 -1.59
N MET A 71 4.33 -27.26 -1.31
CA MET A 71 5.27 -28.13 -0.61
C MET A 71 4.85 -28.40 0.84
N VAL A 72 4.34 -27.36 1.53
CA VAL A 72 3.75 -27.52 2.86
C VAL A 72 2.52 -28.44 2.79
N ALA A 73 1.62 -28.25 1.82
CA ALA A 73 0.46 -29.12 1.62
C ALA A 73 0.88 -30.58 1.42
N ALA A 74 1.88 -30.84 0.59
CA ALA A 74 2.41 -32.18 0.37
C ALA A 74 2.95 -32.83 1.66
N ARG A 75 3.61 -32.03 2.50
CA ARG A 75 4.13 -32.49 3.81
C ARG A 75 3.01 -32.86 4.78
N HIS A 76 1.88 -32.17 4.77
CA HIS A 76 0.70 -32.50 5.57
C HIS A 76 -0.02 -33.74 5.01
N LEU A 77 -0.22 -33.83 3.69
CA LEU A 77 -0.93 -34.92 3.03
C LEU A 77 -0.26 -36.29 3.17
N GLN A 78 1.06 -36.37 3.19
CA GLN A 78 1.82 -37.65 3.26
C GLN A 78 1.47 -38.54 4.46
N ARG A 79 0.84 -37.97 5.50
CA ARG A 79 0.48 -38.72 6.71
C ARG A 79 -0.65 -39.73 6.48
N GLY A 80 -1.49 -39.50 5.49
CA GLY A 80 -2.68 -40.33 5.23
C GLY A 80 -2.95 -40.62 3.77
N VAL A 81 -2.24 -39.97 2.85
CA VAL A 81 -2.50 -40.08 1.41
C VAL A 81 -1.21 -40.28 0.62
N ARG A 82 -1.27 -41.07 -0.43
CA ARG A 82 -0.16 -41.26 -1.35
C ARG A 82 0.10 -39.95 -2.10
N THR A 83 1.20 -39.28 -1.77
CA THR A 83 1.49 -37.90 -2.27
C THR A 83 2.76 -37.90 -3.11
N GLY A 84 2.64 -37.38 -4.35
CA GLY A 84 3.76 -37.05 -5.24
C GLY A 84 3.85 -35.54 -5.46
N VAL A 85 5.05 -35.03 -5.65
CA VAL A 85 5.29 -33.61 -5.94
C VAL A 85 6.08 -33.47 -7.23
N CYS A 86 5.45 -32.90 -8.27
CA CYS A 86 6.14 -32.42 -9.46
C CYS A 86 6.60 -30.99 -9.21
N PHE A 87 7.89 -30.73 -9.32
CA PHE A 87 8.43 -29.40 -9.05
C PHE A 87 9.37 -28.91 -10.13
N LEU A 88 9.28 -27.60 -10.43
CA LEU A 88 10.17 -26.95 -11.39
C LEU A 88 11.58 -26.87 -10.81
N ASN A 89 12.53 -27.56 -11.46
CA ASN A 89 13.92 -27.69 -11.02
C ASN A 89 14.88 -26.81 -11.83
N SER A 90 14.47 -25.61 -12.20
CA SER A 90 15.29 -24.64 -12.92
C SER A 90 15.28 -23.27 -12.23
N GLY A 91 16.44 -22.63 -12.10
CA GLY A 91 16.60 -21.32 -11.49
C GLY A 91 16.41 -21.29 -9.95
N LYS A 92 16.45 -20.08 -9.36
CA LYS A 92 16.41 -19.87 -7.92
C LYS A 92 14.95 -19.87 -7.40
N ARG A 93 14.70 -20.45 -6.24
CA ARG A 93 13.43 -20.37 -5.50
C ARG A 93 13.41 -19.12 -4.60
N SER A 94 12.21 -18.67 -4.20
CA SER A 94 12.08 -17.70 -3.11
C SER A 94 12.64 -18.29 -1.81
N GLY A 95 13.04 -17.43 -0.88
CA GLY A 95 13.65 -17.88 0.39
C GLY A 95 12.74 -18.83 1.17
N ALA A 96 11.46 -18.48 1.31
CA ALA A 96 10.48 -19.31 2.00
C ALA A 96 10.22 -20.63 1.26
N CYS A 97 10.08 -20.61 -0.08
CA CYS A 97 9.92 -21.82 -0.89
C CYS A 97 11.13 -22.76 -0.76
N GLU A 98 12.36 -22.25 -0.80
CA GLU A 98 13.57 -23.07 -0.61
C GLU A 98 13.63 -23.69 0.79
N HIS A 99 13.22 -22.96 1.81
CA HIS A 99 13.11 -23.49 3.16
C HIS A 99 12.16 -24.70 3.23
N GLN A 100 10.96 -24.58 2.64
CA GLN A 100 10.00 -25.69 2.60
C GLN A 100 10.47 -26.85 1.73
N PHE A 101 11.16 -26.57 0.63
CA PHE A 101 11.76 -27.62 -0.21
C PHE A 101 12.84 -28.42 0.56
N ALA A 102 13.69 -27.74 1.33
CA ALA A 102 14.68 -28.40 2.16
C ALA A 102 14.07 -29.32 3.23
N ALA A 103 12.94 -28.89 3.83
CA ALA A 103 12.17 -29.68 4.76
C ALA A 103 11.53 -30.90 4.06
N LEU A 104 10.91 -30.68 2.89
CA LEU A 104 10.22 -31.72 2.12
C LEU A 104 11.15 -32.85 1.65
N LYS A 105 12.39 -32.53 1.27
CA LYS A 105 13.42 -33.51 0.92
C LYS A 105 13.73 -34.54 2.03
N ARG A 106 13.42 -34.21 3.29
CA ARG A 106 13.59 -35.07 4.43
C ARG A 106 12.33 -35.87 4.80
N CYS A 107 11.27 -35.68 4.07
CA CYS A 107 9.97 -36.34 4.26
C CYS A 107 9.81 -37.55 3.35
N ARG A 108 8.85 -38.44 3.64
CA ARG A 108 8.48 -39.59 2.81
C ARG A 108 7.56 -39.22 1.64
N VAL A 109 7.89 -38.14 0.91
CA VAL A 109 7.14 -37.69 -0.27
C VAL A 109 7.96 -38.02 -1.51
N THR A 110 7.31 -38.53 -2.54
CA THR A 110 8.01 -38.80 -3.80
C THR A 110 8.17 -37.50 -4.59
N LEU A 111 9.41 -37.14 -4.89
CA LEU A 111 9.77 -35.91 -5.57
C LEU A 111 10.10 -36.19 -7.04
N HIS A 112 9.43 -35.48 -7.96
CA HIS A 112 9.57 -35.61 -9.40
C HIS A 112 10.05 -34.26 -9.98
N PRO A 113 11.35 -34.05 -10.20
CA PRO A 113 11.89 -32.83 -10.79
C PRO A 113 11.55 -32.77 -12.29
N PHE A 114 11.18 -31.58 -12.79
CA PHE A 114 11.11 -31.32 -14.21
C PHE A 114 11.78 -30.00 -14.58
N GLN A 115 12.42 -29.94 -15.75
CA GLN A 115 13.06 -28.76 -16.30
C GLN A 115 12.57 -28.41 -17.69
N CYS A 116 12.10 -29.42 -18.43
CA CYS A 116 11.64 -29.31 -19.79
C CYS A 116 10.35 -30.09 -20.01
N ARG A 117 9.81 -29.96 -21.22
CA ARG A 117 8.58 -30.65 -21.65
C ARG A 117 8.73 -32.18 -21.58
N ASP A 118 9.86 -32.73 -22.03
CA ASP A 118 10.06 -34.18 -22.13
C ASP A 118 10.07 -34.83 -20.74
N ASP A 119 10.60 -34.15 -19.74
CA ASP A 119 10.55 -34.62 -18.34
C ASP A 119 9.09 -34.82 -17.90
N LEU A 120 8.21 -33.86 -18.22
CA LEU A 120 6.79 -33.94 -17.86
C LEU A 120 6.07 -35.06 -18.65
N LEU A 121 6.32 -35.20 -19.95
CA LEU A 121 5.73 -36.26 -20.75
C LEU A 121 6.08 -37.66 -20.23
N ALA A 122 7.32 -37.86 -19.75
CA ALA A 122 7.74 -39.09 -19.11
C ALA A 122 6.99 -39.38 -17.78
N MET A 123 6.41 -38.36 -17.16
CA MET A 123 5.61 -38.44 -15.93
C MET A 123 4.10 -38.58 -16.16
N GLY A 124 3.63 -38.82 -17.38
CA GLY A 124 2.20 -38.86 -17.73
C GLY A 124 1.34 -39.70 -16.79
N SER A 125 1.83 -40.88 -16.40
CA SER A 125 1.12 -41.77 -15.48
C SER A 125 0.84 -41.18 -14.10
N LEU A 126 1.61 -40.17 -13.63
CA LEU A 126 1.36 -39.49 -12.36
C LEU A 126 0.09 -38.65 -12.45
N PHE A 127 -0.11 -37.95 -13.58
CA PHE A 127 -1.30 -37.13 -13.82
C PHE A 127 -2.56 -38.01 -14.06
N GLU A 128 -2.42 -39.10 -14.82
CA GLU A 128 -3.53 -40.03 -15.10
C GLU A 128 -4.04 -40.78 -13.87
N ASN A 129 -3.14 -41.07 -12.91
CA ASN A 129 -3.48 -41.84 -11.72
C ASN A 129 -3.81 -40.98 -10.49
N ALA A 130 -3.73 -39.67 -10.59
CA ALA A 130 -4.09 -38.76 -9.48
C ALA A 130 -5.61 -38.68 -9.31
N ASP A 131 -6.09 -38.71 -8.08
CA ASP A 131 -7.50 -38.41 -7.73
C ASP A 131 -7.66 -36.89 -7.55
N VAL A 132 -6.62 -36.24 -7.02
CA VAL A 132 -6.56 -34.78 -6.84
C VAL A 132 -5.22 -34.25 -7.34
N ILE A 133 -5.27 -33.15 -8.08
CA ILE A 133 -4.09 -32.35 -8.44
C ILE A 133 -4.18 -31.03 -7.70
N ILE A 134 -3.13 -30.65 -6.99
CA ILE A 134 -2.99 -29.34 -6.40
C ILE A 134 -2.14 -28.47 -7.33
N ASP A 135 -2.73 -27.41 -7.89
CA ASP A 135 -2.02 -26.40 -8.67
C ASP A 135 -1.41 -25.34 -7.75
N ALA A 136 -0.12 -25.43 -7.55
CA ALA A 136 0.71 -24.48 -6.84
C ALA A 136 1.91 -24.03 -7.70
N LEU A 137 1.72 -23.94 -9.02
CA LEU A 137 2.76 -23.53 -9.97
C LEU A 137 3.01 -22.03 -9.90
N LEU A 138 1.96 -21.22 -10.07
CA LEU A 138 2.04 -19.76 -10.12
C LEU A 138 0.95 -19.12 -9.28
N GLY A 139 1.28 -18.03 -8.57
CA GLY A 139 0.34 -17.20 -7.84
C GLY A 139 0.06 -15.86 -8.53
N ILE A 140 -0.53 -14.92 -7.79
CA ILE A 140 -0.95 -13.58 -8.29
C ILE A 140 0.19 -12.71 -8.84
N GLY A 141 1.45 -13.03 -8.54
CA GLY A 141 2.63 -12.30 -9.05
C GLY A 141 3.07 -12.70 -10.46
N ALA A 142 2.44 -13.71 -11.07
CA ALA A 142 2.80 -14.17 -12.40
C ALA A 142 2.24 -13.22 -13.48
N THR A 143 3.13 -12.77 -14.38
CA THR A 143 2.78 -11.88 -15.49
C THR A 143 3.26 -12.47 -16.81
N GLY A 144 2.53 -12.24 -17.90
CA GLY A 144 2.87 -12.69 -19.26
C GLY A 144 2.27 -14.03 -19.65
N SER A 145 2.61 -14.49 -20.87
CA SER A 145 2.15 -15.78 -21.41
C SER A 145 2.91 -16.93 -20.77
N LEU A 146 2.17 -18.01 -20.47
CA LEU A 146 2.74 -19.22 -19.90
C LEU A 146 3.67 -19.91 -20.93
N GLN A 147 4.91 -20.13 -20.54
CA GLN A 147 5.92 -20.79 -21.36
C GLN A 147 6.14 -22.26 -20.91
N ASP A 148 6.73 -23.08 -21.78
CA ASP A 148 7.20 -24.41 -21.37
C ASP A 148 8.33 -24.29 -20.35
N PRO A 149 8.39 -25.24 -19.42
CA PRO A 149 7.58 -26.45 -19.29
C PRO A 149 6.23 -26.25 -18.56
N LEU A 150 5.93 -25.08 -18.02
CA LEU A 150 4.71 -24.85 -17.25
C LEU A 150 3.44 -24.98 -18.09
N SER A 151 3.47 -24.55 -19.37
CA SER A 151 2.34 -24.70 -20.29
C SER A 151 2.00 -26.17 -20.53
N THR A 152 3.00 -27.03 -20.73
CA THR A 152 2.82 -28.46 -20.84
C THR A 152 2.26 -29.06 -19.54
N CYS A 153 2.74 -28.64 -18.38
CA CYS A 153 2.21 -29.09 -17.09
C CYS A 153 0.72 -28.81 -16.93
N VAL A 154 0.28 -27.59 -17.31
CA VAL A 154 -1.14 -27.20 -17.31
C VAL A 154 -1.96 -28.05 -18.27
N VAL A 155 -1.47 -28.32 -19.49
CA VAL A 155 -2.16 -29.16 -20.47
C VAL A 155 -2.36 -30.57 -19.93
N MET A 156 -1.33 -31.17 -19.32
CA MET A 156 -1.40 -32.52 -18.75
C MET A 156 -2.36 -32.58 -17.55
N ALA A 157 -2.33 -31.59 -16.68
CA ALA A 157 -3.27 -31.51 -15.58
C ALA A 157 -4.72 -31.41 -16.06
N ASN A 158 -5.00 -30.53 -17.03
CA ASN A 158 -6.32 -30.34 -17.59
C ASN A 158 -6.83 -31.57 -18.37
N ALA A 159 -5.96 -32.43 -18.91
CA ALA A 159 -6.30 -33.66 -19.59
C ALA A 159 -6.55 -34.82 -18.62
N SER A 160 -6.17 -34.71 -17.37
CA SER A 160 -6.37 -35.72 -16.33
C SER A 160 -7.85 -35.80 -15.91
N LYS A 161 -8.21 -36.90 -15.21
CA LYS A 161 -9.51 -37.06 -14.56
C LYS A 161 -9.51 -36.56 -13.10
N ALA A 162 -8.37 -36.07 -12.63
CA ALA A 162 -8.22 -35.59 -11.26
C ALA A 162 -9.05 -34.34 -11.02
N GLN A 163 -9.55 -34.20 -9.80
CA GLN A 163 -10.08 -32.91 -9.34
C GLN A 163 -8.93 -31.92 -9.12
N ILE A 164 -9.00 -30.75 -9.75
CA ILE A 164 -7.95 -29.73 -9.65
C ILE A 164 -8.31 -28.69 -8.60
N ILE A 165 -7.45 -28.53 -7.60
CA ILE A 165 -7.56 -27.52 -6.54
C ILE A 165 -6.43 -26.51 -6.72
N ALA A 166 -6.77 -25.25 -7.05
CA ALA A 166 -5.78 -24.20 -7.20
C ALA A 166 -5.46 -23.56 -5.85
N ALA A 167 -4.16 -23.37 -5.59
CA ALA A 167 -3.64 -22.62 -4.48
C ALA A 167 -3.70 -21.12 -4.81
N ASP A 168 -4.41 -20.36 -4.04
CA ASP A 168 -4.63 -18.92 -4.12
C ASP A 168 -5.36 -18.46 -5.41
N VAL A 169 -4.76 -18.66 -6.56
CA VAL A 169 -5.34 -18.44 -7.90
C VAL A 169 -4.92 -19.55 -8.85
N PRO A 170 -5.74 -19.92 -9.84
CA PRO A 170 -5.31 -20.87 -10.85
C PRO A 170 -4.14 -20.35 -11.68
N THR A 171 -3.18 -21.20 -11.97
CA THR A 171 -2.15 -20.90 -12.98
C THR A 171 -2.83 -20.60 -14.33
N PRO A 172 -2.36 -19.60 -15.10
CA PRO A 172 -2.98 -19.25 -16.38
C PRO A 172 -3.25 -20.46 -17.26
N GLY A 173 -4.52 -20.63 -17.66
CA GLY A 173 -4.97 -21.78 -18.45
C GLY A 173 -5.35 -23.04 -17.64
N MET A 174 -5.13 -23.11 -16.34
CA MET A 174 -5.54 -24.21 -15.49
C MET A 174 -7.07 -24.21 -15.29
N ARG A 175 -7.73 -25.35 -15.49
CA ARG A 175 -9.16 -25.56 -15.25
C ARG A 175 -9.40 -26.06 -13.84
N ALA A 176 -9.26 -25.17 -12.86
CA ALA A 176 -9.45 -25.54 -11.46
C ALA A 176 -10.94 -25.79 -11.16
N ASP A 177 -11.23 -26.92 -10.51
CA ASP A 177 -12.57 -27.26 -10.00
C ASP A 177 -12.87 -26.50 -8.70
N ARG A 178 -11.82 -26.20 -7.93
CA ARG A 178 -11.89 -25.42 -6.68
C ARG A 178 -10.70 -24.49 -6.59
N ILE A 179 -10.95 -23.32 -5.99
CA ILE A 179 -9.91 -22.31 -5.74
C ILE A 179 -9.86 -22.06 -4.24
N CYS A 180 -8.73 -22.36 -3.63
CA CYS A 180 -8.45 -22.12 -2.22
C CYS A 180 -7.73 -20.78 -2.07
N ALA A 181 -8.48 -19.69 -1.92
CA ALA A 181 -7.92 -18.34 -1.80
C ALA A 181 -7.51 -18.06 -0.35
N PHE A 182 -6.28 -17.61 -0.16
CA PHE A 182 -5.72 -17.29 1.16
C PHE A 182 -6.10 -15.87 1.57
N HIS A 183 -6.60 -15.70 2.79
CA HIS A 183 -7.02 -14.46 3.43
C HIS A 183 -8.20 -13.77 2.73
N ARG A 184 -8.12 -13.50 1.43
CA ARG A 184 -9.13 -12.79 0.63
C ARG A 184 -9.28 -13.41 -0.75
N ALA A 185 -10.48 -13.34 -1.33
CA ALA A 185 -10.72 -13.72 -2.71
C ALA A 185 -9.97 -12.80 -3.68
N LYS A 186 -9.22 -13.36 -4.65
CA LYS A 186 -8.54 -12.62 -5.73
C LYS A 186 -9.34 -12.72 -7.04
N ILE A 187 -10.21 -13.73 -7.15
CA ILE A 187 -11.12 -13.93 -8.28
C ILE A 187 -12.47 -14.45 -7.76
N GLN A 188 -13.52 -14.30 -8.56
CA GLN A 188 -14.85 -14.80 -8.19
C GLN A 188 -14.87 -16.33 -8.08
N GLY A 189 -15.73 -16.84 -7.21
CA GLY A 189 -15.89 -18.30 -7.02
C GLY A 189 -14.83 -18.94 -6.14
N SER A 190 -13.91 -18.18 -5.57
CA SER A 190 -12.91 -18.69 -4.64
C SER A 190 -13.50 -19.05 -3.27
N SER A 191 -13.04 -20.15 -2.69
CA SER A 191 -13.27 -20.50 -1.28
C SER A 191 -12.16 -19.86 -0.44
N VAL A 192 -12.49 -18.84 0.30
CA VAL A 192 -11.54 -18.14 1.17
C VAL A 192 -11.22 -18.97 2.41
N VAL A 193 -9.94 -19.03 2.78
CA VAL A 193 -9.44 -19.63 4.00
C VAL A 193 -8.63 -18.60 4.78
N ASP A 194 -8.81 -18.59 6.08
CA ASP A 194 -8.00 -17.79 6.99
C ASP A 194 -6.61 -18.43 7.14
N ILE A 195 -5.56 -17.63 7.01
CA ILE A 195 -4.17 -18.05 7.16
C ILE A 195 -3.46 -17.33 8.32
N GLY A 196 -4.23 -16.60 9.14
CA GLY A 196 -3.72 -15.92 10.33
C GLY A 196 -3.13 -14.55 10.09
N ILE A 197 -3.51 -13.86 9.01
CA ILE A 197 -3.16 -12.46 8.80
C ILE A 197 -3.92 -11.57 9.80
N PRO A 198 -3.24 -10.75 10.63
CA PRO A 198 -3.91 -9.85 11.56
C PRO A 198 -4.78 -8.82 10.83
N LEU A 199 -5.94 -8.48 11.43
CA LEU A 199 -6.84 -7.45 10.89
C LEU A 199 -6.14 -6.10 10.72
N GLU A 200 -5.20 -5.80 11.60
CA GLU A 200 -4.38 -4.59 11.56
C GLU A 200 -3.54 -4.51 10.29
N ALA A 201 -3.08 -5.63 9.73
CA ALA A 201 -2.34 -5.65 8.48
C ALA A 201 -3.17 -5.13 7.29
N GLU A 202 -4.50 -5.32 7.35
CA GLU A 202 -5.41 -4.83 6.30
C GLU A 202 -5.94 -3.42 6.61
N CYS A 203 -6.25 -3.09 7.86
CA CYS A 203 -6.91 -1.85 8.23
C CYS A 203 -5.97 -0.72 8.64
N CYS A 204 -4.76 -1.04 9.13
CA CYS A 204 -3.77 -0.03 9.47
C CYS A 204 -2.75 0.16 8.35
N VAL A 205 -2.25 1.39 8.22
CA VAL A 205 -1.12 1.66 7.34
C VAL A 205 0.17 1.15 7.98
N GLY A 206 1.11 0.72 7.15
CA GLY A 206 2.39 0.17 7.58
C GLY A 206 3.44 0.25 6.47
N PRO A 207 4.57 -0.46 6.60
CA PRO A 207 5.61 -0.45 5.56
C PRO A 207 5.14 -1.07 4.23
N GLY A 208 4.09 -1.87 4.26
CA GLY A 208 3.52 -2.48 3.05
C GLY A 208 3.03 -1.43 2.05
N GLU A 209 2.50 -0.29 2.50
CA GLU A 209 2.07 0.80 1.64
C GLU A 209 3.22 1.34 0.76
N LEU A 210 4.47 1.22 1.20
CA LEU A 210 5.64 1.62 0.41
C LEU A 210 5.82 0.79 -0.86
N THR A 211 5.25 -0.41 -0.92
CA THR A 211 5.27 -1.25 -2.13
C THR A 211 4.44 -0.69 -3.28
N LEU A 212 3.58 0.30 -3.01
CA LEU A 212 2.79 1.01 -4.00
C LEU A 212 3.60 2.10 -4.72
N LEU A 213 4.75 2.49 -4.18
CA LEU A 213 5.62 3.47 -4.81
C LEU A 213 6.14 2.95 -6.15
N PRO A 214 6.09 3.76 -7.21
CA PRO A 214 6.67 3.37 -8.47
C PRO A 214 8.19 3.25 -8.33
N ALA A 215 8.75 2.14 -8.83
CA ALA A 215 10.19 1.96 -8.85
C ALA A 215 10.86 3.04 -9.72
N ARG A 216 11.82 3.78 -9.16
CA ARG A 216 12.65 4.68 -9.96
C ARG A 216 13.61 3.84 -10.81
N GLY A 217 13.30 3.74 -12.10
CA GLY A 217 14.16 3.02 -13.04
C GLY A 217 15.50 3.73 -13.26
N HIS A 218 16.55 2.99 -13.64
CA HIS A 218 17.87 3.53 -13.98
C HIS A 218 17.86 4.61 -15.08
N LYS A 219 16.77 4.74 -15.83
CA LYS A 219 16.55 5.75 -16.88
C LYS A 219 15.66 6.91 -16.41
N ALA A 220 15.42 7.06 -15.11
CA ALA A 220 14.64 8.16 -14.58
C ALA A 220 15.30 9.50 -14.98
N HIS A 221 14.51 10.40 -15.56
CA HIS A 221 14.93 11.74 -15.97
C HIS A 221 14.32 12.78 -15.04
N LYS A 222 14.88 13.97 -15.03
CA LYS A 222 14.38 15.11 -14.27
C LYS A 222 12.90 15.36 -14.62
N GLY A 223 12.02 15.40 -13.62
CA GLY A 223 10.56 15.51 -13.76
C GLY A 223 9.80 14.22 -13.48
N ALA A 224 10.48 13.06 -13.33
CA ALA A 224 9.81 11.78 -13.00
C ALA A 224 9.20 11.77 -11.59
N GLY A 225 9.76 12.54 -10.65
CA GLY A 225 9.23 12.73 -9.30
C GLY A 225 8.12 13.77 -9.19
N GLY A 226 7.89 14.54 -10.27
CA GLY A 226 6.87 15.57 -10.35
C GLY A 226 7.32 16.96 -9.87
N GLU A 227 6.52 17.98 -10.24
CA GLU A 227 6.67 19.37 -9.82
C GLU A 227 5.58 19.72 -8.80
N VAL A 228 5.98 20.14 -7.60
CA VAL A 228 5.09 20.58 -6.52
C VAL A 228 5.12 22.10 -6.40
N LEU A 229 3.96 22.72 -6.33
CA LEU A 229 3.79 24.14 -5.98
C LEU A 229 3.21 24.24 -4.58
N VAL A 230 3.88 24.97 -3.71
CA VAL A 230 3.34 25.34 -2.38
C VAL A 230 2.86 26.79 -2.44
N ILE A 231 1.57 27.01 -2.14
CA ILE A 231 0.95 28.33 -2.04
C ILE A 231 0.67 28.60 -0.57
N GLY A 232 1.50 29.42 0.04
CA GLY A 232 1.42 29.64 1.49
C GLY A 232 2.22 30.86 1.96
N GLY A 233 2.26 31.03 3.25
CA GLY A 233 2.94 32.15 3.88
C GLY A 233 2.09 33.42 3.99
N GLY A 234 2.45 34.22 4.95
CA GLY A 234 1.78 35.42 5.41
C GLY A 234 2.18 35.64 6.87
N PRO A 235 1.24 35.54 7.82
CA PRO A 235 1.56 35.69 9.25
C PRO A 235 2.53 34.60 9.77
N TYR A 236 2.44 33.37 9.20
CA TYR A 236 3.29 32.25 9.58
C TYR A 236 4.28 31.95 8.46
N GLN A 237 5.48 32.47 8.61
CA GLN A 237 6.47 32.56 7.54
C GLN A 237 7.12 31.22 7.20
N GLY A 238 7.43 30.38 8.19
CA GLY A 238 8.15 29.12 8.03
C GLY A 238 7.33 27.96 7.45
N ALA A 239 6.00 27.98 7.59
CA ALA A 239 5.12 26.88 7.25
C ALA A 239 5.22 26.42 5.76
N PRO A 240 5.19 27.29 4.73
CA PRO A 240 5.31 26.86 3.35
C PRO A 240 6.69 26.27 3.04
N TYR A 241 7.73 26.67 3.75
CA TYR A 241 9.09 26.15 3.55
C TYR A 241 9.26 24.77 4.17
N LEU A 242 8.64 24.50 5.34
CA LEU A 242 8.58 23.15 5.91
C LEU A 242 7.82 22.20 4.97
N ALA A 243 6.70 22.62 4.39
CA ALA A 243 5.98 21.85 3.39
C ALA A 243 6.85 21.61 2.15
N GLY A 244 7.54 22.63 1.66
CA GLY A 244 8.45 22.51 0.52
C GLY A 244 9.60 21.53 0.76
N LEU A 245 10.26 21.60 1.91
CA LEU A 245 11.31 20.66 2.29
C LEU A 245 10.79 19.24 2.45
N GLY A 246 9.62 19.07 3.08
CA GLY A 246 8.94 17.79 3.18
C GLY A 246 8.69 17.18 1.80
N ALA A 247 8.25 18.00 0.83
CA ALA A 247 8.02 17.54 -0.54
C ALA A 247 9.32 17.13 -1.26
N LEU A 248 10.40 17.89 -1.14
CA LEU A 248 11.71 17.52 -1.72
C LEU A 248 12.22 16.21 -1.14
N ARG A 249 12.18 16.05 0.18
CA ARG A 249 12.65 14.84 0.87
C ARG A 249 11.76 13.63 0.57
N ALA A 250 10.50 13.85 0.23
CA ALA A 250 9.59 12.80 -0.23
C ALA A 250 9.71 12.51 -1.74
N GLY A 251 10.65 13.13 -2.44
CA GLY A 251 11.06 12.76 -3.77
C GLY A 251 10.43 13.57 -4.91
N ALA A 252 9.84 14.73 -4.63
CA ALA A 252 9.54 15.71 -5.68
C ALA A 252 10.84 16.19 -6.34
N ASP A 253 10.85 16.29 -7.67
CA ASP A 253 12.05 16.74 -8.40
C ASP A 253 12.20 18.26 -8.41
N ILE A 254 11.08 18.97 -8.35
CA ILE A 254 11.03 20.44 -8.36
C ILE A 254 9.98 20.89 -7.36
N VAL A 255 10.35 21.80 -6.47
CA VAL A 255 9.41 22.43 -5.54
C VAL A 255 9.51 23.95 -5.66
N ARG A 256 8.34 24.58 -5.90
CA ARG A 256 8.19 26.04 -5.96
C ARG A 256 7.39 26.51 -4.77
N ILE A 257 7.83 27.62 -4.17
CA ILE A 257 7.13 28.28 -3.09
C ILE A 257 6.58 29.61 -3.59
N ALA A 258 5.28 29.70 -3.81
CA ALA A 258 4.60 30.96 -4.12
C ALA A 258 4.17 31.62 -2.80
N SER A 259 4.91 32.64 -2.40
CA SER A 259 4.77 33.26 -1.07
C SER A 259 5.10 34.76 -1.11
N PRO A 260 4.46 35.58 -0.26
CA PRO A 260 4.90 36.93 0.00
C PRO A 260 6.17 36.99 0.87
N VAL A 261 6.53 35.88 1.52
CA VAL A 261 7.69 35.78 2.42
C VAL A 261 8.80 35.00 1.73
N PHE A 262 10.01 35.49 1.82
CA PHE A 262 11.21 34.84 1.26
C PHE A 262 12.09 34.28 2.38
N GLU A 263 12.42 32.98 2.24
CA GLU A 263 13.44 32.30 3.05
C GLU A 263 14.50 31.73 2.11
N PRO A 264 15.79 31.98 2.33
CA PRO A 264 16.88 31.60 1.44
C PRO A 264 17.24 30.11 1.56
N ILE A 265 16.40 29.22 1.05
CA ILE A 265 16.66 27.78 0.99
C ILE A 265 17.08 27.43 -0.43
N PRO A 266 18.34 27.03 -0.70
CA PRO A 266 18.89 26.85 -2.03
C PRO A 266 18.17 25.82 -2.90
N ASP A 267 17.56 24.81 -2.27
CA ASP A 267 16.89 23.69 -2.97
C ASP A 267 15.46 24.03 -3.41
N LEU A 268 14.87 25.13 -2.92
CA LEU A 268 13.52 25.56 -3.24
C LEU A 268 13.52 26.72 -4.24
N ILE A 269 12.61 26.68 -5.19
CA ILE A 269 12.42 27.77 -6.16
C ILE A 269 11.40 28.74 -5.58
N TYR A 270 11.80 29.99 -5.40
CA TYR A 270 10.92 31.03 -4.90
C TYR A 270 10.19 31.77 -6.01
N GLU A 271 8.87 31.79 -5.91
CA GLU A 271 7.96 32.55 -6.77
C GLU A 271 7.38 33.71 -5.95
N ARG A 272 7.96 34.89 -6.14
CA ARG A 272 7.61 36.07 -5.33
C ARG A 272 6.17 36.52 -5.58
N LEU A 273 5.46 36.78 -4.47
CA LEU A 273 4.17 37.45 -4.44
C LEU A 273 4.31 38.78 -3.71
N ASP A 274 3.92 39.87 -4.33
CA ASP A 274 4.11 41.20 -3.76
C ASP A 274 3.13 41.49 -2.61
N GLY A 275 3.63 42.05 -1.50
CA GLY A 275 2.86 42.42 -0.31
C GLY A 275 3.08 41.48 0.85
N GLU A 276 2.26 41.62 1.90
CA GLU A 276 2.41 40.88 3.16
C GLU A 276 1.56 39.60 3.21
N ARG A 277 0.58 39.47 2.33
CA ARG A 277 -0.35 38.33 2.26
C ARG A 277 -0.79 38.03 0.84
N ILE A 278 -1.21 36.80 0.62
CA ILE A 278 -1.82 36.37 -0.65
C ILE A 278 -3.22 36.99 -0.76
N SER A 279 -3.51 37.62 -1.90
CA SER A 279 -4.74 38.35 -2.17
C SER A 279 -5.17 38.19 -3.62
N GLU A 280 -6.34 38.72 -3.99
CA GLU A 280 -6.94 38.58 -5.34
C GLU A 280 -6.00 39.01 -6.48
N LYS A 281 -5.15 40.02 -6.26
CA LYS A 281 -4.18 40.48 -7.28
C LYS A 281 -3.20 39.39 -7.74
N HIS A 282 -3.03 38.31 -6.97
CA HIS A 282 -2.12 37.22 -7.28
C HIS A 282 -2.80 36.06 -8.04
N ILE A 283 -4.15 36.08 -8.20
CA ILE A 283 -4.91 34.96 -8.77
C ILE A 283 -4.38 34.56 -10.15
N GLU A 284 -4.18 35.50 -11.06
CA GLU A 284 -3.71 35.20 -12.42
C GLU A 284 -2.32 34.54 -12.42
N GLN A 285 -1.38 35.09 -11.64
CA GLN A 285 -0.03 34.52 -11.50
C GLN A 285 -0.10 33.11 -10.92
N LEU A 286 -0.89 32.91 -9.87
CA LEU A 286 -1.02 31.63 -9.19
C LEU A 286 -1.72 30.57 -10.07
N ILE A 287 -2.69 30.96 -10.89
CA ILE A 287 -3.32 30.05 -11.87
C ILE A 287 -2.28 29.55 -12.89
N VAL A 288 -1.41 30.42 -13.39
CA VAL A 288 -0.35 30.04 -14.34
C VAL A 288 0.59 29.00 -13.71
N LEU A 289 1.03 29.24 -12.47
CA LEU A 289 1.89 28.32 -11.72
C LEU A 289 1.18 26.99 -11.40
N ALA A 290 -0.07 27.05 -10.95
CA ALA A 290 -0.88 25.89 -10.59
C ALA A 290 -1.14 24.93 -11.77
N ARG A 291 -1.39 25.46 -12.97
CA ARG A 291 -1.58 24.65 -14.19
C ARG A 291 -0.35 23.86 -14.58
N ARG A 292 0.84 24.39 -14.28
CA ARG A 292 2.12 23.75 -14.58
C ARG A 292 2.42 22.62 -13.60
N ALA A 293 2.18 22.83 -12.31
CA ALA A 293 2.49 21.87 -11.26
C ALA A 293 1.69 20.55 -11.41
N ASP A 294 2.28 19.45 -10.96
CA ASP A 294 1.60 18.15 -10.91
C ASP A 294 0.75 18.02 -9.66
N ALA A 295 1.20 18.61 -8.55
CA ALA A 295 0.42 18.78 -7.33
C ALA A 295 0.63 20.17 -6.72
N VAL A 296 -0.41 20.70 -6.08
CA VAL A 296 -0.39 22.00 -5.40
C VAL A 296 -0.71 21.80 -3.94
N ILE A 297 0.08 22.39 -3.04
CA ILE A 297 -0.18 22.40 -1.60
C ILE A 297 -0.66 23.80 -1.23
N CYS A 298 -1.82 23.90 -0.58
CA CYS A 298 -2.42 25.18 -0.21
C CYS A 298 -2.80 25.22 1.27
N GLY A 299 -2.51 26.31 1.92
CA GLY A 299 -3.01 26.56 3.27
C GLY A 299 -1.96 26.89 4.31
N ASN A 300 -0.76 26.42 4.12
CA ASN A 300 0.34 26.49 5.08
C ASN A 300 0.76 27.94 5.35
N GLY A 301 0.39 28.45 6.52
CA GLY A 301 0.75 29.79 6.98
C GLY A 301 0.03 30.97 6.32
N LEU A 302 -1.11 30.74 5.65
CA LEU A 302 -1.88 31.78 4.93
C LEU A 302 -2.49 32.84 5.86
N GLY A 303 -2.89 32.43 7.06
CA GLY A 303 -3.71 33.27 7.93
C GLY A 303 -5.15 33.46 7.39
N THR A 304 -5.86 34.42 7.98
CA THR A 304 -7.22 34.75 7.55
C THR A 304 -7.20 35.67 6.34
N GLY A 305 -8.14 35.52 5.40
CA GLY A 305 -8.39 36.45 4.29
C GLY A 305 -7.84 36.02 2.93
N SER A 306 -7.18 34.87 2.82
CA SER A 306 -6.67 34.32 1.54
C SER A 306 -7.52 33.16 1.00
N HIS A 307 -8.56 32.74 1.72
CA HIS A 307 -9.35 31.57 1.40
C HIS A 307 -10.04 31.66 0.02
N GLU A 308 -10.63 32.81 -0.30
CA GLU A 308 -11.30 33.06 -1.58
C GLU A 308 -10.34 32.92 -2.77
N VAL A 309 -9.08 33.35 -2.58
CA VAL A 309 -8.02 33.18 -3.58
C VAL A 309 -7.75 31.71 -3.81
N ILE A 310 -7.65 30.91 -2.75
CA ILE A 310 -7.44 29.45 -2.89
C ILE A 310 -8.63 28.79 -3.57
N CYS A 311 -9.86 29.17 -3.25
CA CYS A 311 -11.05 28.69 -3.94
C CYS A 311 -11.05 29.02 -5.44
N ALA A 312 -10.55 30.19 -5.82
CA ALA A 312 -10.45 30.60 -7.23
C ALA A 312 -9.36 29.80 -7.99
N ILE A 313 -8.29 29.41 -7.32
CA ILE A 313 -7.16 28.72 -7.92
C ILE A 313 -7.38 27.19 -8.00
N ALA A 314 -7.99 26.59 -6.98
CA ALA A 314 -8.13 25.15 -6.83
C ALA A 314 -8.67 24.43 -8.09
N PRO A 315 -9.69 24.93 -8.81
CA PRO A 315 -10.18 24.30 -10.05
C PRO A 315 -9.15 24.24 -11.19
N HIS A 316 -8.07 25.02 -11.09
CA HIS A 316 -6.97 25.03 -12.06
C HIS A 316 -5.81 24.12 -11.68
N CYS A 317 -5.79 23.59 -10.44
CA CYS A 317 -4.83 22.58 -9.98
C CYS A 317 -5.19 21.21 -10.56
N LYS A 318 -4.22 20.46 -11.07
CA LYS A 318 -4.44 19.05 -11.46
C LYS A 318 -4.84 18.23 -10.24
N LYS A 319 -4.03 18.29 -9.18
CA LYS A 319 -4.25 17.67 -7.88
C LYS A 319 -3.86 18.65 -6.77
N ALA A 320 -4.51 18.57 -5.61
CA ALA A 320 -4.20 19.48 -4.51
C ALA A 320 -4.21 18.80 -3.14
N VAL A 321 -3.31 19.26 -2.27
CA VAL A 321 -3.36 19.07 -0.82
C VAL A 321 -3.87 20.37 -0.21
N ILE A 322 -4.96 20.30 0.54
CA ILE A 322 -5.57 21.43 1.23
C ILE A 322 -5.38 21.23 2.74
N ASP A 323 -4.62 22.12 3.35
CA ASP A 323 -4.25 22.03 4.76
C ASP A 323 -4.52 23.36 5.49
N ALA A 324 -4.49 23.33 6.79
CA ALA A 324 -4.45 24.47 7.69
C ALA A 324 -5.50 25.57 7.36
N ASP A 325 -5.04 26.77 7.03
CA ASP A 325 -5.91 27.95 6.84
C ASP A 325 -6.81 27.89 5.61
N ALA A 326 -6.49 27.00 4.64
CA ALA A 326 -7.33 26.76 3.47
C ALA A 326 -8.49 25.79 3.75
N LEU A 327 -8.52 25.10 4.90
CA LEU A 327 -9.60 24.21 5.32
C LEU A 327 -10.79 25.03 5.88
N ARG A 328 -11.53 25.68 4.98
CA ARG A 328 -12.74 26.50 5.25
C ARG A 328 -13.79 26.24 4.19
N LEU A 329 -15.03 26.63 4.45
CA LEU A 329 -16.13 26.56 3.48
C LEU A 329 -16.19 27.84 2.62
N PRO A 330 -16.52 27.71 1.31
CA PRO A 330 -16.62 26.45 0.58
C PRO A 330 -15.26 25.75 0.47
N LEU A 331 -15.25 24.40 0.48
CA LEU A 331 -13.99 23.67 0.35
C LEU A 331 -13.37 23.89 -1.04
N PRO A 332 -12.07 24.23 -1.11
CA PRO A 332 -11.37 24.26 -2.39
C PRO A 332 -11.28 22.85 -2.99
N VAL A 333 -11.58 22.69 -4.29
CA VAL A 333 -11.60 21.40 -4.99
C VAL A 333 -10.74 21.48 -6.23
N ALA A 334 -9.74 20.61 -6.33
CA ALA A 334 -8.90 20.48 -7.51
C ALA A 334 -9.62 19.72 -8.65
N LYS A 335 -9.10 19.86 -9.87
CA LYS A 335 -9.70 19.29 -11.07
C LYS A 335 -9.85 17.76 -11.03
N ASN A 336 -8.81 17.04 -10.56
CA ASN A 336 -8.82 15.58 -10.58
C ASN A 336 -8.96 15.00 -9.18
N GLU A 337 -8.04 15.34 -8.27
CA GLU A 337 -7.98 14.76 -6.92
C GLU A 337 -7.65 15.83 -5.88
N THR A 338 -8.34 15.76 -4.74
CA THR A 338 -8.07 16.64 -3.59
C THR A 338 -7.85 15.79 -2.35
N LEU A 339 -6.78 16.09 -1.63
CA LEU A 339 -6.45 15.54 -0.33
C LEU A 339 -6.58 16.65 0.73
N TYR A 340 -7.43 16.44 1.70
CA TYR A 340 -7.63 17.32 2.84
C TYR A 340 -6.95 16.75 4.06
N THR A 341 -6.21 17.57 4.82
CA THR A 341 -5.43 17.12 5.98
C THR A 341 -5.87 17.82 7.29
N PRO A 342 -7.17 17.80 7.66
CA PRO A 342 -7.65 18.48 8.85
C PRO A 342 -7.20 17.82 10.14
N HIS A 343 -6.92 18.62 11.17
CA HIS A 343 -7.01 18.18 12.57
C HIS A 343 -8.48 18.24 13.05
N ALA A 344 -8.78 17.74 14.25
CA ALA A 344 -10.15 17.65 14.76
C ALA A 344 -10.93 18.99 14.72
N GLY A 345 -10.28 20.10 15.08
CA GLY A 345 -10.92 21.44 15.05
C GLY A 345 -11.22 21.94 13.63
N GLU A 346 -10.31 21.67 12.68
CA GLU A 346 -10.50 21.98 11.26
C GLU A 346 -11.60 21.13 10.66
N PHE A 347 -11.63 19.84 10.98
CA PHE A 347 -12.68 18.93 10.55
C PHE A 347 -14.06 19.41 11.02
N THR A 348 -14.19 19.77 12.30
CA THR A 348 -15.44 20.33 12.84
C THR A 348 -15.83 21.62 12.12
N ARG A 349 -14.85 22.49 11.82
CA ARG A 349 -15.09 23.76 11.10
C ARG A 349 -15.66 23.58 9.69
N ILE A 350 -15.18 22.55 8.96
CA ILE A 350 -15.59 22.31 7.57
C ILE A 350 -16.81 21.42 7.42
N THR A 351 -17.15 20.62 8.45
CA THR A 351 -18.26 19.66 8.39
C THR A 351 -19.43 20.00 9.32
N GLY A 352 -19.18 20.79 10.36
CA GLY A 352 -20.12 20.97 11.48
C GLY A 352 -20.19 19.79 12.43
N ILE A 353 -19.50 18.68 12.15
CA ILE A 353 -19.53 17.44 12.96
C ILE A 353 -18.54 17.57 14.11
N LYS A 354 -19.02 17.49 15.33
CA LYS A 354 -18.17 17.40 16.52
C LYS A 354 -17.69 15.97 16.68
N LEU A 355 -16.38 15.77 16.72
CA LEU A 355 -15.77 14.46 16.87
C LEU A 355 -15.78 14.02 18.34
N SER A 356 -16.01 12.73 18.56
CA SER A 356 -15.82 12.08 19.85
C SER A 356 -14.36 11.66 20.04
N ASP A 357 -14.03 11.18 21.26
CA ASP A 357 -12.71 10.62 21.56
C ASP A 357 -12.59 9.16 21.09
N ASP A 358 -13.71 8.51 20.78
CA ASP A 358 -13.71 7.11 20.28
C ASP A 358 -13.25 7.06 18.82
N THR A 359 -12.25 6.22 18.54
CA THR A 359 -11.64 6.10 17.21
C THR A 359 -12.63 5.58 16.18
N LYS A 360 -13.53 4.66 16.53
CA LYS A 360 -14.52 4.11 15.61
C LYS A 360 -15.55 5.16 15.20
N GLU A 361 -16.05 5.90 16.18
CA GLU A 361 -16.99 7.00 15.92
C GLU A 361 -16.34 8.11 15.08
N ARG A 362 -15.07 8.45 15.36
CA ARG A 362 -14.31 9.39 14.51
C ARG A 362 -14.18 8.89 13.08
N ALA A 363 -13.90 7.59 12.89
CA ALA A 363 -13.76 6.99 11.56
C ALA A 363 -15.09 6.97 10.79
N LEU A 364 -16.19 6.66 11.48
CA LEU A 364 -17.54 6.71 10.90
C LEU A 364 -17.93 8.15 10.53
N ALA A 365 -17.62 9.11 11.40
CA ALA A 365 -17.86 10.53 11.13
C ALA A 365 -17.06 11.02 9.93
N ALA A 366 -15.77 10.69 9.84
CA ALA A 366 -14.92 11.07 8.72
C ALA A 366 -15.39 10.43 7.41
N LYS A 367 -15.71 9.12 7.42
CA LYS A 367 -16.23 8.39 6.27
C LYS A 367 -17.56 8.93 5.78
N GLY A 368 -18.44 9.30 6.71
CA GLY A 368 -19.81 9.81 6.42
C GLY A 368 -19.91 11.31 6.17
N ALA A 369 -18.80 12.06 6.24
CA ALA A 369 -18.82 13.52 6.16
C ALA A 369 -19.22 14.11 4.79
N GLY A 370 -19.32 13.29 3.75
CA GLY A 370 -19.73 13.73 2.40
C GLY A 370 -18.71 14.61 1.69
N ILE A 371 -17.45 14.63 2.14
CA ILE A 371 -16.39 15.41 1.51
C ILE A 371 -15.97 14.73 0.19
N GLN A 372 -15.99 15.47 -0.91
CA GLN A 372 -15.48 15.00 -2.19
C GLN A 372 -13.94 15.04 -2.20
N GLY A 373 -13.31 13.88 -2.12
CA GLY A 373 -11.85 13.72 -2.05
C GLY A 373 -11.42 12.80 -0.95
N THR A 374 -10.13 12.78 -0.71
CA THR A 374 -9.54 12.02 0.39
C THR A 374 -9.38 12.92 1.62
N VAL A 375 -9.71 12.40 2.79
CA VAL A 375 -9.51 13.06 4.08
C VAL A 375 -8.48 12.28 4.87
N LEU A 376 -7.42 12.95 5.32
CA LEU A 376 -6.48 12.50 6.34
C LEU A 376 -6.78 13.30 7.61
N LEU A 377 -7.64 12.77 8.47
CA LEU A 377 -8.00 13.36 9.76
C LEU A 377 -6.90 13.08 10.77
N LYS A 378 -6.14 14.14 11.09
CA LYS A 378 -5.01 14.09 12.03
C LYS A 378 -5.46 13.84 13.47
N GLY A 379 -4.72 13.00 14.22
CA GLY A 379 -4.97 12.72 15.64
C GLY A 379 -3.92 11.79 16.23
N CYS A 380 -4.13 11.30 17.46
CA CYS A 380 -3.27 10.26 18.04
C CYS A 380 -3.33 8.95 17.24
N ILE A 381 -4.41 8.70 16.54
CA ILE A 381 -4.58 7.75 15.46
C ILE A 381 -5.15 8.55 14.31
N ASP A 382 -4.40 8.67 13.22
CA ASP A 382 -4.92 9.32 12.03
C ASP A 382 -5.93 8.41 11.33
N ILE A 383 -6.92 9.02 10.71
CA ILE A 383 -7.95 8.32 9.95
C ILE A 383 -7.90 8.80 8.51
N ILE A 384 -7.64 7.89 7.59
CA ILE A 384 -7.59 8.16 6.16
C ILE A 384 -8.83 7.57 5.51
N THR A 385 -9.60 8.39 4.78
CA THR A 385 -10.81 7.93 4.08
C THR A 385 -11.05 8.68 2.78
N ASP A 386 -11.61 7.98 1.80
CA ASP A 386 -12.15 8.53 0.55
C ASP A 386 -13.70 8.44 0.51
N GLY A 387 -14.33 8.29 1.68
CA GLY A 387 -15.77 8.07 1.82
C GLY A 387 -16.20 6.60 1.60
N LYS A 388 -15.33 5.75 1.05
CA LYS A 388 -15.57 4.32 0.83
C LYS A 388 -14.66 3.46 1.72
N ARG A 389 -13.36 3.64 1.59
CA ARG A 389 -12.31 2.96 2.34
C ARG A 389 -11.95 3.74 3.60
N VAL A 390 -11.46 3.04 4.60
CA VAL A 390 -10.86 3.64 5.80
C VAL A 390 -9.55 2.93 6.09
N ARG A 391 -8.53 3.70 6.49
CA ARG A 391 -7.26 3.20 7.05
C ARG A 391 -6.93 3.98 8.30
N PHE A 392 -6.20 3.34 9.19
CA PHE A 392 -5.75 3.93 10.44
C PHE A 392 -4.22 4.04 10.44
N ASN A 393 -3.70 5.22 10.72
CA ASN A 393 -2.28 5.36 11.00
C ASN A 393 -2.07 5.38 12.52
N ARG A 394 -1.17 4.50 12.98
CA ARG A 394 -0.83 4.34 14.41
C ARG A 394 0.61 4.78 14.70
N THR A 395 1.34 5.20 13.67
CA THR A 395 2.69 5.74 13.85
C THR A 395 2.63 7.19 14.30
N GLY A 396 3.64 7.61 15.01
CA GLY A 396 3.77 8.93 15.58
C GLY A 396 4.02 8.90 17.08
N ASP A 397 4.48 10.02 17.60
CA ASP A 397 4.82 10.20 19.01
C ASP A 397 4.16 11.49 19.54
N PRO A 398 3.77 11.57 20.82
CA PRO A 398 3.22 12.78 21.44
C PRO A 398 4.10 14.03 21.27
N ALA A 399 5.44 13.89 21.19
CA ALA A 399 6.36 14.98 20.93
C ALA A 399 6.13 15.68 19.57
N MET A 400 5.45 15.01 18.62
CA MET A 400 5.08 15.60 17.32
C MET A 400 4.00 16.70 17.41
N THR A 401 3.49 17.01 18.59
CA THR A 401 2.51 18.10 18.79
C THR A 401 3.14 19.50 18.63
N VAL A 402 4.45 19.59 18.38
CA VAL A 402 5.14 20.83 18.01
C VAL A 402 4.63 21.38 16.67
N GLY A 403 4.57 22.72 16.55
CA GLY A 403 4.13 23.39 15.33
C GLY A 403 5.01 23.06 14.12
N GLY A 404 4.41 22.87 12.95
CA GLY A 404 5.11 22.64 11.69
C GLY A 404 5.15 21.18 11.23
N THR A 405 4.89 20.18 12.09
CA THR A 405 4.86 18.76 11.72
C THR A 405 3.74 18.44 10.72
N GLY A 406 2.63 19.16 10.81
CA GLY A 406 1.54 19.11 9.83
C GLY A 406 1.94 19.68 8.46
N ASP A 407 2.76 20.75 8.44
CA ASP A 407 3.27 21.33 7.21
C ASP A 407 4.21 20.33 6.50
N VAL A 408 5.08 19.65 7.25
CA VAL A 408 5.93 18.58 6.71
C VAL A 408 5.07 17.44 6.13
N LEU A 409 4.03 17.01 6.84
CA LEU A 409 3.07 16.00 6.35
C LEU A 409 2.41 16.44 5.05
N ALA A 410 1.94 17.68 4.95
CA ALA A 410 1.36 18.22 3.72
C ALA A 410 2.37 18.20 2.56
N GLY A 411 3.64 18.48 2.85
CA GLY A 411 4.75 18.37 1.91
C GLY A 411 4.94 16.97 1.38
N ILE A 412 5.05 15.97 2.27
CA ILE A 412 5.17 14.55 1.90
C ILE A 412 3.98 14.14 1.03
N ALA A 413 2.77 14.49 1.47
CA ALA A 413 1.54 14.15 0.76
C ALA A 413 1.51 14.77 -0.65
N GLY A 414 1.96 16.02 -0.81
CA GLY A 414 2.03 16.70 -2.09
C GLY A 414 2.98 16.02 -3.08
N ALA A 415 4.16 15.62 -2.64
CA ALA A 415 5.11 14.87 -3.48
C ALA A 415 4.55 13.51 -3.92
N LEU A 416 3.97 12.77 -2.99
CA LEU A 416 3.37 11.46 -3.27
C LEU A 416 2.16 11.58 -4.19
N LEU A 417 1.38 12.64 -4.04
CA LEU A 417 0.20 12.91 -4.88
C LEU A 417 0.57 13.14 -6.35
N CYS A 418 1.79 13.56 -6.65
CA CYS A 418 2.25 13.65 -8.04
C CYS A 418 2.19 12.29 -8.76
N GLN A 419 2.46 11.20 -8.05
CA GLN A 419 2.66 9.88 -8.62
C GLN A 419 1.58 8.86 -8.26
N LEU A 420 0.83 9.08 -7.18
CA LEU A 420 -0.13 8.15 -6.61
C LEU A 420 -1.54 8.73 -6.57
N PRO A 421 -2.58 7.88 -6.46
CA PRO A 421 -3.91 8.31 -6.05
C PRO A 421 -3.89 8.95 -4.66
N ALA A 422 -4.79 9.90 -4.42
CA ALA A 422 -4.82 10.69 -3.18
C ALA A 422 -4.94 9.82 -1.90
N PHE A 423 -5.70 8.73 -1.95
CA PHE A 423 -5.86 7.83 -0.81
C PHE A 423 -4.55 7.12 -0.45
N ASP A 424 -3.84 6.59 -1.45
CA ASP A 424 -2.58 5.86 -1.22
C ASP A 424 -1.46 6.84 -0.82
N ALA A 425 -1.43 8.03 -1.44
CA ALA A 425 -0.52 9.12 -1.05
C ALA A 425 -0.73 9.53 0.41
N ALA A 426 -1.98 9.66 0.86
CA ALA A 426 -2.31 9.99 2.25
C ALA A 426 -1.88 8.90 3.23
N CYS A 427 -2.09 7.61 2.87
CA CYS A 427 -1.67 6.47 3.70
C CYS A 427 -0.14 6.46 3.89
N ILE A 428 0.61 6.59 2.81
CA ILE A 428 2.08 6.61 2.87
C ILE A 428 2.58 7.85 3.60
N ALA A 429 2.00 9.03 3.32
CA ALA A 429 2.41 10.27 3.98
C ALA A 429 2.23 10.21 5.50
N ALA A 430 1.07 9.72 5.96
CA ALA A 430 0.80 9.56 7.39
C ALA A 430 1.80 8.59 8.05
N TYR A 431 2.04 7.43 7.42
CA TYR A 431 2.99 6.44 7.91
C TYR A 431 4.40 6.99 8.01
N VAL A 432 4.92 7.58 6.93
CA VAL A 432 6.31 8.09 6.85
C VAL A 432 6.53 9.25 7.82
N ASN A 433 5.57 10.20 7.89
CA ASN A 433 5.64 11.32 8.82
C ASN A 433 5.65 10.84 10.28
N GLY A 434 4.78 9.90 10.61
CA GLY A 434 4.71 9.32 11.95
C GLY A 434 5.98 8.54 12.32
N ARG A 435 6.51 7.72 11.41
CA ARG A 435 7.77 6.99 11.63
C ARG A 435 8.98 7.91 11.80
N ALA A 436 9.07 8.94 10.95
CA ALA A 436 10.10 9.97 11.13
C ALA A 436 10.00 10.65 12.50
N GLY A 437 8.76 10.94 12.94
CA GLY A 437 8.49 11.51 14.25
C GLY A 437 8.91 10.60 15.41
N GLU A 438 8.59 9.31 15.37
CA GLU A 438 9.01 8.33 16.38
C GLU A 438 10.54 8.28 16.53
N ILE A 439 11.27 8.31 15.39
CA ILE A 439 12.74 8.28 15.41
C ILE A 439 13.30 9.55 16.04
N VAL A 440 12.79 10.72 15.62
CA VAL A 440 13.24 12.01 16.16
C VAL A 440 12.88 12.12 17.63
N ALA A 441 11.69 11.71 18.05
CA ALA A 441 11.28 11.70 19.46
C ALA A 441 12.19 10.82 20.32
N ALA A 442 12.59 9.65 19.82
CA ALA A 442 13.54 8.77 20.51
C ALA A 442 14.95 9.41 20.65
N GLU A 443 15.36 10.27 19.71
CA GLU A 443 16.66 10.95 19.74
C GLU A 443 16.65 12.25 20.55
N ARG A 444 15.55 13.02 20.52
CA ARG A 444 15.48 14.41 21.01
C ARG A 444 14.41 14.63 22.09
N GLY A 445 13.54 13.67 22.33
CA GLY A 445 12.41 13.79 23.25
C GLY A 445 11.44 14.92 22.83
N GLU A 446 10.87 15.59 23.85
CA GLU A 446 9.92 16.70 23.64
C GLU A 446 10.56 17.97 23.05
N GLY A 447 11.90 18.00 22.91
CA GLY A 447 12.63 19.11 22.29
C GLY A 447 12.77 18.99 20.76
N MET A 448 12.08 18.05 20.13
CA MET A 448 12.11 17.91 18.68
C MET A 448 11.51 19.11 17.95
N LEU A 449 12.02 19.39 16.76
CA LEU A 449 11.51 20.42 15.85
C LEU A 449 10.91 19.76 14.61
N ALA A 450 9.98 20.45 13.95
CA ALA A 450 9.41 19.98 12.68
C ALA A 450 10.49 19.81 11.59
N SER A 451 11.53 20.64 11.59
CA SER A 451 12.67 20.52 10.67
C SER A 451 13.50 19.26 10.88
N ASP A 452 13.51 18.68 12.08
CA ASP A 452 14.23 17.43 12.36
C ASP A 452 13.59 16.23 11.63
N LEU A 453 12.26 16.27 11.39
CA LEU A 453 11.55 15.22 10.64
C LEU A 453 12.01 15.17 9.18
N VAL A 454 12.27 16.34 8.60
CA VAL A 454 12.61 16.50 7.18
C VAL A 454 13.79 15.60 6.80
N ASP A 455 14.80 15.52 7.64
CA ASP A 455 16.00 14.70 7.37
C ASP A 455 15.78 13.19 7.53
N ARG A 456 14.70 12.78 8.20
CA ARG A 456 14.37 11.35 8.40
C ARG A 456 13.47 10.78 7.30
N ILE A 457 12.73 11.62 6.58
CA ILE A 457 11.80 11.20 5.53
C ILE A 457 12.43 10.25 4.50
N PRO A 458 13.62 10.54 3.89
CA PRO A 458 14.16 9.69 2.86
C PRO A 458 14.48 8.27 3.35
N ALA A 459 14.95 8.13 4.59
CA ALA A 459 15.28 6.84 5.16
C ALA A 459 14.04 5.97 5.40
N GLU A 460 12.90 6.58 5.75
CA GLU A 460 11.65 5.86 5.97
C GLU A 460 10.89 5.58 4.66
N LEU A 461 11.00 6.47 3.68
CA LEU A 461 10.28 6.36 2.41
C LEU A 461 11.00 5.46 1.39
N PHE A 462 12.33 5.57 1.32
CA PHE A 462 13.16 4.90 0.31
C PHE A 462 14.03 3.80 0.92
N ARG A 463 13.62 3.20 2.03
CA ARG A 463 14.28 1.99 2.54
C ARG A 463 14.27 0.97 1.40
N ASN A 464 15.42 0.80 0.77
CA ASN A 464 15.62 -0.28 -0.18
C ASN A 464 15.30 -1.58 0.56
N GLY A 465 14.30 -2.31 0.08
CA GLY A 465 14.18 -3.70 0.42
C GLY A 465 15.51 -4.36 0.07
N GLY A 466 16.29 -4.69 1.12
CA GLY A 466 17.53 -5.40 0.99
C GLY A 466 17.32 -6.82 0.49
#